data_0274d7fad00c0398ff8c29d804ea9462
#
_entry.id   0274d7fad00c0398ff8c29d804ea9462
#
_cell.length_a   1.000
_cell.length_b   1.000
_cell.length_c   1.000
_cell.angle_alpha   90.00
_cell.angle_beta   90.00
_cell.angle_gamma   90.00
#
_symmetry.space_group_name_H-M   'P 1'
#
loop_
_entity.id
_entity.type
_entity.pdbx_description
1 polymer ?
#
loop_
_entity_poly.entity_id
_entity_poly.type
_entity_poly.pdbx_seq_one_letter_code
_entity_poly.pdbx_strand_id
1 'polypeptide(L)'
;ALCPGFVDGHGHFPGESQIDLFNVNLNCPPLGPVVNMDDLVRLLKVKADNTKAGDWVQGSNYDDSMIAEKRHPNRDDLDKASTQHPVMAMHSSSHMCAVNSYVIEREIMPKGKIVGNEFILKDTGKAVDGVEIKDGRLTGMLYETNAMGLFTRPSLSTAQSLQLTARGSQAYAAAGVTTSDQGASMLASLPAYQNSVGNKDLNIRIILHPLTFAYGGVSNHAFLKWDTNNTPDPFDDAPTAASPKVGDDLTRLVVG
;
A
#
# COMPACT_ATOMS: atom_id res chain seq x y z
N ALA A 1 7.97 -36.65 -2.77
CA ALA A 1 8.74 -36.18 -1.60
C ALA A 1 7.84 -35.27 -0.77
N LEU A 2 7.95 -35.37 0.54
CA LEU A 2 7.29 -34.42 1.47
C LEU A 2 8.35 -33.45 1.99
N CYS A 3 8.02 -32.17 2.04
CA CYS A 3 8.86 -31.16 2.68
C CYS A 3 8.00 -30.32 3.64
N PRO A 4 8.60 -29.71 4.68
CA PRO A 4 7.92 -28.70 5.47
C PRO A 4 7.46 -27.53 4.60
N GLY A 5 6.38 -26.86 5.00
CA GLY A 5 5.97 -25.62 4.35
C GLY A 5 7.02 -24.51 4.53
N PHE A 6 7.13 -23.63 3.54
CA PHE A 6 8.08 -22.53 3.58
C PHE A 6 7.64 -21.47 4.60
N VAL A 7 8.64 -20.83 5.21
CA VAL A 7 8.47 -19.65 6.06
C VAL A 7 9.05 -18.47 5.30
N ASP A 8 8.21 -17.47 4.99
CA ASP A 8 8.67 -16.19 4.47
C ASP A 8 9.20 -15.39 5.66
N GLY A 9 10.50 -15.14 5.67
CA GLY A 9 11.19 -14.50 6.79
C GLY A 9 11.08 -12.97 6.80
N HIS A 10 10.61 -12.35 5.73
CA HIS A 10 10.29 -10.92 5.64
C HIS A 10 9.55 -10.66 4.34
N GLY A 11 8.30 -10.28 4.44
CA GLY A 11 7.46 -9.95 3.30
C GLY A 11 6.52 -8.78 3.58
N HIS A 12 5.63 -8.53 2.63
CA HIS A 12 4.57 -7.52 2.75
C HIS A 12 3.23 -8.18 2.38
N PHE A 13 2.74 -9.03 3.29
CA PHE A 13 1.43 -9.65 3.11
C PHE A 13 0.32 -8.58 3.06
N PRO A 14 -0.65 -8.64 2.17
CA PRO A 14 -1.00 -9.74 1.27
C PRO A 14 -0.33 -9.69 -0.13
N GLY A 15 0.80 -9.01 -0.27
CA GLY A 15 1.59 -8.98 -1.49
C GLY A 15 0.84 -8.39 -2.69
N GLU A 16 1.01 -9.00 -3.85
CA GLU A 16 0.45 -8.56 -5.13
C GLU A 16 -1.07 -8.71 -5.25
N SER A 17 -1.74 -9.24 -4.21
CA SER A 17 -3.19 -9.50 -4.27
C SER A 17 -4.04 -8.25 -4.49
N GLN A 18 -3.54 -7.07 -4.10
CA GLN A 18 -4.21 -5.81 -4.38
C GLN A 18 -4.23 -5.49 -5.89
N ILE A 19 -3.17 -5.87 -6.60
CA ILE A 19 -3.09 -5.76 -8.06
C ILE A 19 -4.08 -6.73 -8.69
N ASP A 20 -4.11 -7.98 -8.25
CA ASP A 20 -5.03 -9.00 -8.77
C ASP A 20 -6.50 -8.58 -8.68
N LEU A 21 -6.87 -7.88 -7.59
CA LEU A 21 -8.27 -7.57 -7.30
C LEU A 21 -8.71 -6.18 -7.73
N PHE A 22 -7.86 -5.16 -7.55
CA PHE A 22 -8.33 -3.77 -7.58
C PHE A 22 -7.52 -2.86 -8.49
N ASN A 23 -6.20 -3.02 -8.54
CA ASN A 23 -5.32 -2.13 -9.25
C ASN A 23 -4.94 -2.66 -10.64
N VAL A 24 -4.47 -1.78 -11.49
CA VAL A 24 -3.86 -2.16 -12.77
C VAL A 24 -2.46 -2.68 -12.52
N ASN A 25 -2.12 -3.85 -13.07
CA ASN A 25 -0.77 -4.38 -13.03
C ASN A 25 0.16 -3.56 -13.95
N LEU A 26 1.05 -2.77 -13.36
CA LEU A 26 2.05 -1.98 -14.06
C LEU A 26 3.46 -2.57 -13.95
N ASN A 27 3.60 -3.79 -13.41
CA ASN A 27 4.88 -4.48 -13.38
C ASN A 27 5.47 -4.63 -14.79
N CYS A 28 6.80 -4.59 -14.85
CA CYS A 28 7.56 -4.97 -16.04
C CYS A 28 7.72 -6.50 -16.14
N PRO A 29 8.06 -7.05 -17.32
CA PRO A 29 8.39 -8.46 -17.44
C PRO A 29 9.48 -8.91 -16.46
N PRO A 30 9.40 -10.14 -15.87
CA PRO A 30 8.42 -11.17 -16.16
C PRO A 30 7.11 -11.07 -15.36
N LEU A 31 6.96 -10.13 -14.43
CA LEU A 31 5.82 -10.03 -13.50
C LEU A 31 4.60 -9.33 -14.10
N GLY A 32 4.80 -8.57 -15.17
CA GLY A 32 3.73 -7.83 -15.82
C GLY A 32 4.05 -7.46 -17.26
N PRO A 33 3.13 -6.76 -17.94
CA PRO A 33 3.20 -6.54 -19.37
C PRO A 33 3.84 -5.20 -19.79
N VAL A 34 4.26 -4.34 -18.84
CA VAL A 34 4.71 -2.98 -19.16
C VAL A 34 6.17 -2.99 -19.62
N VAL A 35 6.43 -2.65 -20.86
CA VAL A 35 7.78 -2.50 -21.42
C VAL A 35 8.16 -1.05 -21.73
N ASN A 36 7.17 -0.17 -21.85
CA ASN A 36 7.34 1.25 -22.16
C ASN A 36 6.19 2.09 -21.58
N MET A 37 6.28 3.42 -21.73
CA MET A 37 5.28 4.36 -21.21
C MET A 37 3.91 4.19 -21.90
N ASP A 38 3.89 3.87 -23.18
CA ASP A 38 2.64 3.66 -23.93
C ASP A 38 1.85 2.46 -23.41
N ASP A 39 2.52 1.38 -23.00
CA ASP A 39 1.88 0.23 -22.36
C ASP A 39 1.25 0.62 -21.02
N LEU A 40 1.98 1.37 -20.18
CA LEU A 40 1.49 1.87 -18.91
C LEU A 40 0.22 2.71 -19.10
N VAL A 41 0.28 3.69 -20.00
CA VAL A 41 -0.86 4.56 -20.31
C VAL A 41 -2.04 3.76 -20.85
N ARG A 42 -1.80 2.85 -21.79
CA ARG A 42 -2.84 2.00 -22.39
C ARG A 42 -3.57 1.16 -21.35
N LEU A 43 -2.85 0.55 -20.42
CA LEU A 43 -3.45 -0.27 -19.36
C LEU A 43 -4.32 0.56 -18.40
N LEU A 44 -3.82 1.73 -18.00
CA LEU A 44 -4.59 2.67 -17.18
C LEU A 44 -5.82 3.19 -17.93
N LYS A 45 -5.69 3.46 -19.25
CA LYS A 45 -6.82 3.88 -20.06
C LYS A 45 -7.89 2.81 -20.15
N VAL A 46 -7.53 1.55 -20.38
CA VAL A 46 -8.49 0.42 -20.40
C VAL A 46 -9.25 0.34 -19.07
N LYS A 47 -8.58 0.57 -17.94
CA LYS A 47 -9.24 0.62 -16.63
C LYS A 47 -10.17 1.82 -16.54
N ALA A 48 -9.73 3.00 -16.98
CA ALA A 48 -10.54 4.22 -16.97
C ALA A 48 -11.81 4.09 -17.80
N ASP A 49 -11.71 3.53 -18.99
CA ASP A 49 -12.85 3.31 -19.91
C ASP A 49 -13.91 2.37 -19.31
N ASN A 50 -13.53 1.55 -18.31
CA ASN A 50 -14.42 0.63 -17.59
C ASN A 50 -14.75 1.07 -16.16
N THR A 51 -14.37 2.29 -15.78
CA THR A 51 -14.60 2.86 -14.45
C THR A 51 -15.60 4.01 -14.57
N LYS A 52 -16.45 4.20 -13.57
CA LYS A 52 -17.38 5.32 -13.55
C LYS A 52 -16.61 6.63 -13.45
N ALA A 53 -17.00 7.63 -14.25
CA ALA A 53 -16.35 8.94 -14.24
C ALA A 53 -16.29 9.54 -12.82
N GLY A 54 -15.10 10.01 -12.43
CA GLY A 54 -14.81 10.52 -11.10
C GLY A 54 -14.31 9.48 -10.11
N ASP A 55 -14.47 8.18 -10.38
CA ASP A 55 -13.90 7.12 -9.54
C ASP A 55 -12.40 6.93 -9.86
N TRP A 56 -11.66 6.43 -8.88
CA TRP A 56 -10.22 6.27 -8.97
C TRP A 56 -9.78 5.18 -9.97
N VAL A 57 -8.75 5.50 -10.73
CA VAL A 57 -7.98 4.57 -11.56
C VAL A 57 -6.57 4.46 -10.96
N GLN A 58 -6.27 3.31 -10.38
CA GLN A 58 -4.99 3.09 -9.69
C GLN A 58 -4.22 1.96 -10.39
N GLY A 59 -2.96 2.24 -10.69
CA GLY A 59 -2.00 1.25 -11.13
C GLY A 59 -0.87 1.12 -10.11
N SER A 60 -0.28 -0.07 -10.03
CA SER A 60 0.79 -0.37 -9.08
C SER A 60 1.97 -1.06 -9.71
N ASN A 61 3.14 -0.82 -9.12
CA ASN A 61 4.40 -1.50 -9.39
C ASN A 61 5.05 -1.17 -10.74
N TYR A 62 4.86 0.05 -11.29
CA TYR A 62 5.75 0.45 -12.38
C TYR A 62 7.18 0.61 -11.86
N ASP A 63 8.14 0.39 -12.73
CA ASP A 63 9.57 0.57 -12.43
C ASP A 63 10.22 1.38 -13.56
N ASP A 64 10.62 2.62 -13.23
CA ASP A 64 11.23 3.55 -14.19
C ASP A 64 12.58 3.05 -14.71
N SER A 65 13.28 2.22 -13.93
CA SER A 65 14.55 1.63 -14.37
C SER A 65 14.38 0.49 -15.37
N MET A 66 13.19 -0.10 -15.46
CA MET A 66 12.90 -1.24 -16.35
C MET A 66 12.17 -0.84 -17.61
N ILE A 67 11.36 0.22 -17.61
CA ILE A 67 10.68 0.70 -18.82
C ILE A 67 11.67 1.33 -19.82
N ALA A 68 11.31 1.31 -21.11
CA ALA A 68 12.21 1.72 -22.20
C ALA A 68 12.69 3.16 -22.06
N GLU A 69 11.84 4.08 -21.65
CA GLU A 69 12.12 5.51 -21.53
C GLU A 69 13.03 5.89 -20.34
N LYS A 70 13.26 4.95 -19.41
CA LYS A 70 14.11 5.15 -18.22
C LYS A 70 13.76 6.42 -17.43
N ARG A 71 12.48 6.68 -17.27
CA ARG A 71 11.95 7.82 -16.52
C ARG A 71 10.63 7.47 -15.85
N HIS A 72 10.28 8.22 -14.85
CA HIS A 72 8.95 8.15 -14.25
C HIS A 72 7.86 8.64 -15.23
N PRO A 73 6.63 8.12 -15.11
CA PRO A 73 5.47 8.74 -15.72
C PRO A 73 5.23 10.11 -15.09
N ASN A 74 4.63 11.03 -15.82
CA ASN A 74 4.26 12.33 -15.31
C ASN A 74 2.76 12.61 -15.57
N ARG A 75 2.28 13.77 -15.12
CA ARG A 75 0.88 14.16 -15.29
C ARG A 75 0.42 14.11 -16.76
N ASP A 76 1.27 14.53 -17.69
CA ASP A 76 0.92 14.57 -19.10
C ASP A 76 0.82 13.17 -19.71
N ASP A 77 1.60 12.21 -19.21
CA ASP A 77 1.45 10.79 -19.59
C ASP A 77 0.13 10.24 -19.05
N LEU A 78 -0.18 10.49 -17.76
CA LEU A 78 -1.37 9.97 -17.13
C LEU A 78 -2.67 10.64 -17.62
N ASP A 79 -2.59 11.90 -18.07
CA ASP A 79 -3.71 12.59 -18.71
C ASP A 79 -4.13 11.92 -20.02
N LYS A 80 -3.21 11.26 -20.74
CA LYS A 80 -3.54 10.45 -21.92
C LYS A 80 -4.40 9.21 -21.57
N ALA A 81 -4.27 8.71 -20.34
CA ALA A 81 -5.13 7.63 -19.88
C ALA A 81 -6.52 8.15 -19.54
N SER A 82 -6.62 9.25 -18.77
CA SER A 82 -7.89 9.94 -18.52
C SER A 82 -7.70 11.31 -17.88
N THR A 83 -8.51 12.26 -18.30
CA THR A 83 -8.71 13.56 -17.62
C THR A 83 -10.05 13.63 -16.86
N GLN A 84 -10.86 12.56 -16.89
CA GLN A 84 -12.17 12.51 -16.23
C GLN A 84 -12.13 11.69 -14.92
N HIS A 85 -11.00 11.07 -14.61
CA HIS A 85 -10.77 10.24 -13.44
C HIS A 85 -9.54 10.73 -12.69
N PRO A 86 -9.51 10.63 -11.37
CA PRO A 86 -8.25 10.65 -10.64
C PRO A 86 -7.43 9.40 -11.02
N VAL A 87 -6.24 9.61 -11.60
CA VAL A 87 -5.34 8.55 -12.05
C VAL A 87 -4.06 8.60 -11.24
N MET A 88 -3.62 7.44 -10.75
CA MET A 88 -2.37 7.26 -10.02
C MET A 88 -1.61 6.05 -10.53
N ALA A 89 -0.32 6.21 -10.72
CA ALA A 89 0.63 5.11 -10.91
C ALA A 89 1.60 5.07 -9.71
N MET A 90 1.54 3.99 -8.93
CA MET A 90 2.43 3.76 -7.79
C MET A 90 3.69 3.04 -8.26
N HIS A 91 4.84 3.53 -7.85
CA HIS A 91 6.12 2.88 -8.11
C HIS A 91 6.29 1.59 -7.30
N SER A 92 7.11 0.67 -7.78
CA SER A 92 7.39 -0.63 -7.14
C SER A 92 7.96 -0.52 -5.72
N SER A 93 8.68 0.57 -5.42
CA SER A 93 9.17 0.84 -4.06
C SER A 93 8.10 1.27 -3.06
N SER A 94 6.91 1.66 -3.51
CA SER A 94 5.85 2.29 -2.71
C SER A 94 6.23 3.64 -2.06
N HIS A 95 7.42 4.19 -2.35
CA HIS A 95 7.90 5.46 -1.83
C HIS A 95 7.59 6.66 -2.74
N MET A 96 7.04 6.42 -3.92
CA MET A 96 6.72 7.48 -4.87
C MET A 96 5.55 7.09 -5.78
N CYS A 97 4.84 8.08 -6.26
CA CYS A 97 3.78 7.89 -7.25
C CYS A 97 3.70 9.06 -8.23
N ALA A 98 3.14 8.79 -9.38
CA ALA A 98 2.71 9.82 -10.32
C ALA A 98 1.19 9.96 -10.29
N VAL A 99 0.70 11.20 -10.39
CA VAL A 99 -0.73 11.52 -10.47
C VAL A 99 -1.02 12.44 -11.64
N ASN A 100 -2.23 12.35 -12.19
CA ASN A 100 -2.65 13.16 -13.33
C ASN A 100 -3.12 14.56 -12.94
N SER A 101 -3.46 15.38 -13.95
CA SER A 101 -3.98 16.74 -13.77
C SER A 101 -5.25 16.78 -12.93
N TYR A 102 -6.12 15.77 -13.02
CA TYR A 102 -7.34 15.70 -12.21
C TYR A 102 -7.03 15.77 -10.71
N VAL A 103 -6.09 14.96 -10.24
CA VAL A 103 -5.66 14.95 -8.82
C VAL A 103 -4.97 16.24 -8.44
N ILE A 104 -4.05 16.71 -9.29
CA ILE A 104 -3.30 17.94 -9.03
C ILE A 104 -4.23 19.14 -8.84
N GLU A 105 -5.16 19.33 -9.75
CA GLU A 105 -5.99 20.53 -9.78
C GLU A 105 -7.09 20.50 -8.73
N ARG A 106 -7.62 19.33 -8.40
CA ARG A 106 -8.75 19.18 -7.47
C ARG A 106 -8.35 18.92 -6.04
N GLU A 107 -7.19 18.31 -5.80
CA GLU A 107 -6.81 17.91 -4.45
C GLU A 107 -5.51 18.57 -3.96
N ILE A 108 -4.50 18.76 -4.82
CA ILE A 108 -3.20 19.28 -4.41
C ILE A 108 -3.19 20.82 -4.46
N MET A 109 -3.47 21.42 -5.61
CA MET A 109 -3.42 22.89 -5.77
C MET A 109 -4.35 23.67 -4.83
N PRO A 110 -5.53 23.18 -4.43
CA PRO A 110 -6.33 23.86 -3.41
C PRO A 110 -5.62 24.01 -2.06
N LYS A 111 -4.69 23.10 -1.70
CA LYS A 111 -3.98 23.09 -0.41
C LYS A 111 -2.77 24.02 -0.37
N GLY A 112 -2.23 24.41 -1.51
CA GLY A 112 -0.98 25.17 -1.56
C GLY A 112 -0.82 26.04 -2.80
N LYS A 113 0.41 26.51 -2.99
CA LYS A 113 0.85 27.25 -4.17
C LYS A 113 2.32 26.96 -4.47
N ILE A 114 2.71 27.14 -5.72
CA ILE A 114 4.11 27.06 -6.14
C ILE A 114 4.78 28.41 -5.88
N VAL A 115 5.95 28.36 -5.22
CA VAL A 115 6.82 29.53 -5.00
C VAL A 115 8.24 29.10 -5.37
N GLY A 116 8.75 29.60 -6.49
CA GLY A 116 10.00 29.05 -7.05
C GLY A 116 9.87 27.57 -7.39
N ASN A 117 10.69 26.75 -6.77
CA ASN A 117 10.70 25.28 -6.93
C ASN A 117 10.10 24.56 -5.72
N GLU A 118 9.33 25.25 -4.89
CA GLU A 118 8.71 24.67 -3.70
C GLU A 118 7.19 24.73 -3.78
N PHE A 119 6.53 23.71 -3.24
CA PHE A 119 5.09 23.71 -3.01
C PHE A 119 4.81 24.10 -1.56
N ILE A 120 4.22 25.29 -1.37
CA ILE A 120 3.97 25.86 -0.05
C ILE A 120 2.51 25.67 0.34
N LEU A 121 2.26 25.05 1.49
CA LEU A 121 0.91 24.89 2.05
C LEU A 121 0.31 26.24 2.47
N LYS A 122 -0.98 26.43 2.20
CA LYS A 122 -1.71 27.67 2.54
C LYS A 122 -1.97 27.83 4.03
N ASP A 123 -2.18 26.74 4.73
CA ASP A 123 -2.55 26.71 6.15
C ASP A 123 -1.35 26.93 7.07
N THR A 124 -0.22 26.32 6.75
CA THR A 124 0.99 26.36 7.58
C THR A 124 2.08 27.28 7.07
N GLY A 125 2.03 27.67 5.80
CA GLY A 125 3.10 28.40 5.13
C GLY A 125 4.39 27.58 4.94
N LYS A 126 4.36 26.27 5.17
CA LYS A 126 5.53 25.41 5.07
C LYS A 126 5.64 24.78 3.69
N ALA A 127 6.88 24.56 3.24
CA ALA A 127 7.17 23.77 2.07
C ALA A 127 6.86 22.30 2.33
N VAL A 128 6.42 21.59 1.29
CA VAL A 128 6.26 20.13 1.29
C VAL A 128 7.37 19.52 0.44
N ASP A 129 8.26 18.83 1.10
CA ASP A 129 9.34 18.09 0.42
C ASP A 129 8.76 16.94 -0.43
N GLY A 130 9.44 16.64 -1.53
CA GLY A 130 9.08 15.52 -2.40
C GLY A 130 8.00 15.84 -3.44
N VAL A 131 7.61 17.11 -3.60
CA VAL A 131 6.73 17.55 -4.70
C VAL A 131 7.59 17.98 -5.88
N GLU A 132 7.53 17.27 -7.01
CA GLU A 132 8.34 17.63 -8.16
C GLU A 132 7.73 18.77 -8.95
N ILE A 133 8.53 19.84 -9.14
CA ILE A 133 8.17 21.04 -9.90
C ILE A 133 9.19 21.21 -11.02
N LYS A 134 8.70 21.39 -12.25
CA LYS A 134 9.50 21.71 -13.41
C LYS A 134 8.83 22.82 -14.20
N ASP A 135 9.62 23.83 -14.58
CA ASP A 135 9.16 24.99 -15.34
C ASP A 135 7.94 25.69 -14.69
N GLY A 136 7.96 25.80 -13.35
CA GLY A 136 6.88 26.41 -12.57
C GLY A 136 5.58 25.63 -12.50
N ARG A 137 5.59 24.34 -12.88
CA ARG A 137 4.42 23.46 -12.93
C ARG A 137 4.69 22.14 -12.17
N LEU A 138 3.68 21.66 -11.45
CA LEU A 138 3.74 20.32 -10.86
C LEU A 138 3.80 19.28 -11.97
N THR A 139 4.80 18.39 -11.93
CA THR A 139 4.95 17.29 -12.90
C THR A 139 3.98 16.15 -12.66
N GLY A 140 3.45 16.05 -11.44
CA GLY A 140 2.62 14.96 -10.97
C GLY A 140 3.41 13.90 -10.18
N MET A 141 4.75 13.96 -10.19
CA MET A 141 5.58 13.10 -9.34
C MET A 141 5.58 13.58 -7.92
N LEU A 142 5.34 12.64 -7.00
CA LEU A 142 5.29 12.84 -5.56
C LEU A 142 6.16 11.78 -4.89
N TYR A 143 7.10 12.23 -4.06
CA TYR A 143 8.05 11.39 -3.36
C TYR A 143 7.76 11.40 -1.87
N GLU A 144 7.84 10.24 -1.25
CA GLU A 144 7.67 10.02 0.18
C GLU A 144 6.27 10.39 0.72
N THR A 145 6.05 10.02 1.96
CA THR A 145 4.74 10.09 2.62
C THR A 145 4.17 11.50 2.67
N ASN A 146 5.02 12.52 2.86
CA ASN A 146 4.56 13.91 3.00
C ASN A 146 3.93 14.43 1.70
N ALA A 147 4.61 14.23 0.57
CA ALA A 147 4.09 14.64 -0.73
C ALA A 147 2.89 13.79 -1.15
N MET A 148 2.96 12.46 -0.96
CA MET A 148 1.85 11.55 -1.25
C MET A 148 0.62 11.78 -0.34
N GLY A 149 0.78 12.42 0.80
CA GLY A 149 -0.31 12.85 1.69
C GLY A 149 -1.08 14.09 1.23
N LEU A 150 -0.65 14.74 0.16
CA LEU A 150 -1.35 15.90 -0.40
C LEU A 150 -2.70 15.56 -1.05
N PHE A 151 -2.96 14.31 -1.36
CA PHE A 151 -4.25 13.86 -1.88
C PHE A 151 -4.77 12.66 -1.10
N THR A 152 -6.07 12.39 -1.21
CA THR A 152 -6.72 11.30 -0.48
C THR A 152 -6.97 10.13 -1.42
N ARG A 153 -6.28 9.03 -1.16
CA ARG A 153 -6.57 7.76 -1.84
C ARG A 153 -7.80 7.11 -1.24
N PRO A 154 -8.62 6.40 -2.04
CA PRO A 154 -9.72 5.65 -1.48
C PRO A 154 -9.18 4.54 -0.56
N SER A 155 -9.76 4.44 0.62
CA SER A 155 -9.53 3.31 1.51
C SER A 155 -10.35 2.10 1.05
N LEU A 156 -9.81 0.91 1.27
CA LEU A 156 -10.58 -0.31 1.04
C LEU A 156 -11.72 -0.41 2.06
N SER A 157 -12.89 -0.80 1.60
CA SER A 157 -13.98 -1.19 2.49
C SER A 157 -13.60 -2.45 3.27
N THR A 158 -14.29 -2.73 4.37
CA THR A 158 -14.08 -3.96 5.14
C THR A 158 -14.19 -5.22 4.26
N ALA A 159 -15.19 -5.26 3.38
CA ALA A 159 -15.37 -6.39 2.46
C ALA A 159 -14.19 -6.54 1.48
N GLN A 160 -13.69 -5.45 0.94
CA GLN A 160 -12.50 -5.47 0.07
C GLN A 160 -11.23 -5.89 0.82
N SER A 161 -11.07 -5.44 2.06
CA SER A 161 -9.94 -5.85 2.91
C SER A 161 -9.97 -7.34 3.21
N LEU A 162 -11.14 -7.92 3.47
CA LEU A 162 -11.31 -9.37 3.65
C LEU A 162 -10.98 -10.14 2.36
N GLN A 163 -11.50 -9.68 1.21
CA GLN A 163 -11.16 -10.29 -0.09
C GLN A 163 -9.66 -10.26 -0.36
N LEU A 164 -9.00 -9.13 -0.06
CA LEU A 164 -7.57 -8.96 -0.21
C LEU A 164 -6.78 -9.96 0.65
N THR A 165 -7.15 -10.08 1.92
CA THR A 165 -6.51 -11.00 2.87
C THR A 165 -6.69 -12.45 2.45
N ALA A 166 -7.91 -12.84 2.07
CA ALA A 166 -8.22 -14.19 1.57
C ALA A 166 -7.43 -14.52 0.29
N ARG A 167 -7.38 -13.59 -0.67
CA ARG A 167 -6.65 -13.78 -1.94
C ARG A 167 -5.14 -13.92 -1.69
N GLY A 168 -4.58 -13.07 -0.82
CA GLY A 168 -3.16 -13.17 -0.42
C GLY A 168 -2.84 -14.50 0.22
N SER A 169 -3.65 -14.94 1.17
CA SER A 169 -3.49 -16.22 1.84
C SER A 169 -3.49 -17.40 0.85
N GLN A 170 -4.38 -17.37 -0.13
CA GLN A 170 -4.43 -18.40 -1.19
C GLN A 170 -3.17 -18.37 -2.07
N ALA A 171 -2.69 -17.18 -2.44
CA ALA A 171 -1.50 -17.03 -3.28
C ALA A 171 -0.24 -17.57 -2.58
N TYR A 172 -0.05 -17.21 -1.31
CA TYR A 172 1.07 -17.71 -0.50
C TYR A 172 0.99 -19.22 -0.29
N ALA A 173 -0.19 -19.74 0.04
CA ALA A 173 -0.40 -21.19 0.20
C ALA A 173 -0.12 -21.94 -1.12
N ALA A 174 -0.53 -21.43 -2.26
CA ALA A 174 -0.27 -22.02 -3.57
C ALA A 174 1.23 -22.07 -3.90
N ALA A 175 2.02 -21.13 -3.36
CA ALA A 175 3.49 -21.12 -3.46
C ALA A 175 4.17 -22.04 -2.42
N GLY A 176 3.41 -22.73 -1.57
CA GLY A 176 3.93 -23.61 -0.52
C GLY A 176 4.36 -22.87 0.76
N VAL A 177 4.07 -21.60 0.88
CA VAL A 177 4.32 -20.81 2.10
C VAL A 177 3.23 -21.13 3.12
N THR A 178 3.63 -21.46 4.34
CA THR A 178 2.74 -21.76 5.46
C THR A 178 2.79 -20.72 6.57
N THR A 179 3.79 -19.86 6.55
CA THR A 179 3.95 -18.75 7.48
C THR A 179 4.54 -17.57 6.73
N SER A 180 3.86 -16.43 6.75
CA SER A 180 4.33 -15.16 6.18
C SER A 180 4.63 -14.17 7.29
N ASP A 181 5.76 -13.47 7.15
CA ASP A 181 6.13 -12.34 7.98
C ASP A 181 5.69 -11.05 7.29
N GLN A 182 4.81 -10.27 7.95
CA GLN A 182 4.37 -8.96 7.45
C GLN A 182 5.20 -7.86 8.12
N GLY A 183 6.26 -7.44 7.45
CA GLY A 183 7.28 -6.52 7.95
C GLY A 183 6.82 -5.08 8.22
N ALA A 184 5.60 -4.70 7.83
CA ALA A 184 5.10 -3.33 7.99
C ALA A 184 3.58 -3.30 8.23
N SER A 185 3.16 -3.63 9.45
CA SER A 185 1.74 -3.69 9.82
C SER A 185 1.23 -2.35 10.33
N MET A 186 0.12 -1.88 9.75
CA MET A 186 -0.61 -0.73 10.24
C MET A 186 -1.72 -1.17 11.18
N LEU A 187 -2.00 -0.37 12.21
CA LEU A 187 -3.09 -0.67 13.17
C LEU A 187 -4.44 -0.85 12.47
N ALA A 188 -4.68 -0.06 11.45
CA ALA A 188 -5.92 -0.10 10.68
C ALA A 188 -6.15 -1.43 9.92
N SER A 189 -5.11 -2.25 9.69
CA SER A 189 -5.24 -3.55 9.04
C SER A 189 -5.56 -4.71 9.99
N LEU A 190 -5.36 -4.53 11.31
CA LEU A 190 -5.61 -5.58 12.29
C LEU A 190 -7.04 -6.15 12.25
N PRO A 191 -8.11 -5.34 12.16
CA PRO A 191 -9.46 -5.89 12.11
C PRO A 191 -9.71 -6.81 10.91
N ALA A 192 -9.06 -6.53 9.77
CA ALA A 192 -9.18 -7.38 8.59
C ALA A 192 -8.55 -8.76 8.85
N TYR A 193 -7.37 -8.82 9.46
CA TYR A 193 -6.74 -10.09 9.84
C TYR A 193 -7.57 -10.86 10.86
N GLN A 194 -8.05 -10.18 11.92
CA GLN A 194 -8.90 -10.80 12.95
C GLN A 194 -10.19 -11.39 12.36
N ASN A 195 -10.87 -10.64 11.50
CA ASN A 195 -12.08 -11.10 10.84
C ASN A 195 -11.79 -12.27 9.89
N SER A 196 -10.67 -12.23 9.16
CA SER A 196 -10.28 -13.33 8.25
C SER A 196 -9.99 -14.62 9.00
N VAL A 197 -9.42 -14.55 10.21
CA VAL A 197 -9.26 -15.71 11.09
C VAL A 197 -10.62 -16.24 11.52
N GLY A 198 -11.51 -15.37 11.99
CA GLY A 198 -12.87 -15.76 12.42
C GLY A 198 -13.68 -16.41 11.31
N ASN A 199 -13.51 -15.93 10.08
CA ASN A 199 -14.15 -16.47 8.88
C ASN A 199 -13.47 -17.73 8.32
N LYS A 200 -12.30 -18.12 8.82
CA LYS A 200 -11.45 -19.19 8.28
C LYS A 200 -10.96 -18.94 6.85
N ASP A 201 -10.74 -17.68 6.49
CA ASP A 201 -10.25 -17.28 5.17
C ASP A 201 -8.72 -17.37 5.06
N LEU A 202 -8.01 -17.53 6.18
CA LEU A 202 -6.56 -17.66 6.21
C LEU A 202 -6.13 -19.13 6.13
N ASN A 203 -5.30 -19.44 5.15
CA ASN A 203 -4.70 -20.75 4.93
C ASN A 203 -3.25 -20.82 5.43
N ILE A 204 -2.69 -19.73 5.92
CA ILE A 204 -1.31 -19.58 6.39
C ILE A 204 -1.29 -18.83 7.71
N ARG A 205 -0.18 -18.95 8.45
CA ARG A 205 0.11 -18.10 9.61
C ARG A 205 0.64 -16.75 9.12
N ILE A 206 0.30 -15.69 9.84
CA ILE A 206 0.84 -14.35 9.58
C ILE A 206 1.45 -13.81 10.87
N ILE A 207 2.73 -13.46 10.79
CA ILE A 207 3.45 -12.74 11.83
C ILE A 207 3.37 -11.26 11.49
N LEU A 208 2.88 -10.43 12.40
CA LEU A 208 2.69 -9.00 12.18
C LEU A 208 3.77 -8.20 12.91
N HIS A 209 4.49 -7.35 12.19
CA HIS A 209 5.43 -6.38 12.74
C HIS A 209 4.82 -4.97 12.70
N PRO A 210 4.30 -4.48 13.83
CA PRO A 210 3.69 -3.16 13.88
C PRO A 210 4.72 -2.05 13.64
N LEU A 211 4.38 -1.10 12.78
CA LEU A 211 5.19 0.10 12.58
C LEU A 211 5.10 1.01 13.80
N THR A 212 6.20 1.26 14.47
CA THR A 212 6.23 2.01 15.74
C THR A 212 5.65 3.43 15.63
N PHE A 213 5.91 4.12 14.53
CA PHE A 213 5.35 5.46 14.30
C PHE A 213 3.82 5.44 14.12
N ALA A 214 3.25 4.34 13.60
CA ALA A 214 1.80 4.19 13.45
C ALA A 214 1.08 4.00 14.79
N TYR A 215 1.85 3.75 15.85
CA TYR A 215 1.36 3.49 17.21
C TYR A 215 1.78 4.58 18.21
N GLY A 216 2.20 5.74 17.73
CA GLY A 216 2.59 6.86 18.59
C GLY A 216 3.97 6.69 19.23
N GLY A 217 4.83 5.86 18.63
CA GLY A 217 6.19 5.58 19.10
C GLY A 217 6.26 4.40 20.07
N VAL A 218 7.50 4.01 20.41
CA VAL A 218 7.80 2.82 21.21
C VAL A 218 7.22 2.89 22.64
N SER A 219 6.93 4.08 23.14
CA SER A 219 6.38 4.29 24.49
C SER A 219 4.86 4.10 24.60
N ASN A 220 4.14 3.96 23.48
CA ASN A 220 2.68 3.93 23.48
C ASN A 220 2.12 2.52 23.18
N HIS A 221 2.67 1.52 23.88
CA HIS A 221 2.24 0.12 23.77
C HIS A 221 0.92 -0.20 24.50
N ALA A 222 0.13 0.82 24.86
CA ALA A 222 -1.08 0.63 25.67
C ALA A 222 -2.11 -0.32 25.04
N PHE A 223 -2.07 -0.54 23.72
CA PHE A 223 -2.93 -1.50 23.02
C PHE A 223 -2.33 -2.91 22.94
N LEU A 224 -1.01 -3.04 23.17
CA LEU A 224 -0.30 -4.33 23.29
C LEU A 224 -0.23 -4.73 24.77
N LYS A 225 -1.34 -4.61 25.49
CA LYS A 225 -1.42 -5.17 26.84
C LYS A 225 -1.40 -6.69 26.72
N TRP A 226 -0.20 -7.24 26.78
CA TRP A 226 -0.01 -8.62 27.12
C TRP A 226 -0.36 -8.76 28.60
N ASP A 227 -1.06 -9.84 28.95
CA ASP A 227 -1.10 -10.25 30.34
C ASP A 227 0.30 -10.77 30.67
N THR A 228 1.07 -9.90 31.23
CA THR A 228 2.26 -10.34 31.89
C THR A 228 1.76 -11.06 33.14
N ASN A 229 1.71 -12.36 33.12
CA ASN A 229 1.48 -13.18 34.32
C ASN A 229 2.52 -12.90 35.40
N ASN A 230 3.07 -11.67 35.40
CA ASN A 230 4.18 -11.22 36.22
C ASN A 230 5.45 -12.07 36.05
N THR A 231 5.60 -12.75 34.92
CA THR A 231 6.83 -13.49 34.60
C THR A 231 7.85 -12.57 33.94
N PRO A 232 9.16 -12.79 34.15
CA PRO A 232 10.20 -11.98 33.50
C PRO A 232 10.34 -12.23 32.00
N ASP A 233 9.70 -13.26 31.45
CA ASP A 233 9.75 -13.60 30.02
C ASP A 233 8.52 -13.06 29.29
N PRO A 234 8.68 -12.01 28.48
CA PRO A 234 7.55 -11.44 27.72
C PRO A 234 7.02 -12.37 26.62
N PHE A 235 7.65 -13.54 26.40
CA PHE A 235 7.26 -14.51 25.37
C PHE A 235 6.44 -15.67 25.92
N ASP A 236 6.32 -15.80 27.26
CA ASP A 236 5.50 -16.83 27.88
C ASP A 236 4.09 -16.33 28.28
N ASP A 237 3.80 -15.07 28.03
CA ASP A 237 2.54 -14.43 28.38
C ASP A 237 1.40 -14.93 27.48
N ALA A 238 0.37 -15.47 28.10
CA ALA A 238 -0.86 -15.73 27.39
C ALA A 238 -1.58 -14.41 27.05
N PRO A 239 -2.13 -14.25 25.85
CA PRO A 239 -2.92 -13.06 25.50
C PRO A 239 -4.11 -12.92 26.44
N THR A 240 -4.28 -11.75 27.07
CA THR A 240 -5.44 -11.47 27.91
C THR A 240 -6.72 -11.34 27.12
N ALA A 241 -7.87 -11.38 27.80
CA ALA A 241 -9.16 -11.06 27.19
C ALA A 241 -9.22 -9.63 26.59
N ALA A 242 -8.30 -8.74 26.99
CA ALA A 242 -8.14 -7.39 26.45
C ALA A 242 -7.13 -7.33 25.29
N SER A 243 -6.31 -8.37 25.10
CA SER A 243 -5.45 -8.50 23.93
C SER A 243 -6.33 -8.84 22.74
N PRO A 244 -6.11 -8.24 21.55
CA PRO A 244 -6.82 -8.71 20.38
C PRO A 244 -6.48 -10.20 20.22
N LYS A 245 -7.46 -11.07 20.45
CA LYS A 245 -7.34 -12.48 20.12
C LYS A 245 -7.21 -12.55 18.60
N VAL A 246 -6.00 -12.49 18.15
CA VAL A 246 -5.70 -12.73 16.74
C VAL A 246 -5.56 -14.24 16.63
N GLY A 247 -6.69 -14.88 16.54
CA GLY A 247 -6.95 -16.26 16.13
C GLY A 247 -6.06 -17.35 16.67
N ASP A 248 -6.59 -18.51 16.70
CA ASP A 248 -5.94 -19.78 16.90
C ASP A 248 -4.49 -19.84 16.38
N ASP A 249 -3.94 -20.96 16.14
CA ASP A 249 -2.54 -21.21 15.68
C ASP A 249 -2.14 -20.57 14.32
N LEU A 250 -3.06 -19.90 13.62
CA LEU A 250 -2.81 -19.37 12.27
C LEU A 250 -2.30 -17.93 12.23
N THR A 251 -2.60 -17.12 13.24
CA THR A 251 -2.11 -15.74 13.33
C THR A 251 -1.60 -15.44 14.73
N ARG A 252 -0.41 -14.89 14.80
CA ARG A 252 0.16 -14.37 16.05
C ARG A 252 0.64 -12.95 15.80
N LEU A 253 0.36 -12.06 16.75
CA LEU A 253 1.02 -10.77 16.80
C LEU A 253 2.38 -11.00 17.48
N VAL A 254 3.45 -10.86 16.74
CA VAL A 254 4.81 -10.85 17.28
C VAL A 254 5.28 -9.41 17.28
N VAL A 255 5.70 -8.91 18.42
CA VAL A 255 6.36 -7.60 18.54
C VAL A 255 7.84 -7.84 18.50
N GLY A 256 8.49 -7.40 17.43
CA GLY A 256 9.94 -7.42 17.28
C GLY A 256 10.58 -6.15 17.81
#